data_35ba61ce8f43097a709d3ae56c97d7d3
#
_entry.id   35ba61ce8f43097a709d3ae56c97d7d3
#
_cell.length_a   1.000
_cell.length_b   1.000
_cell.length_c   1.000
_cell.angle_alpha   90.00
_cell.angle_beta   90.00
_cell.angle_gamma   90.00
#
_symmetry.space_group_name_H-M   'P 1'
#
loop_
_entity.id
_entity.type
_entity.pdbx_description
1 polymer ?
#
loop_
_entity_poly.entity_id
_entity_poly.type
_entity_poly.pdbx_seq_one_letter_code
_entity_poly.pdbx_strand_id
1 'polypeptide(L)' 'MPLVRNLEPGLWEVRISLPDGLARVLFTTIGPVMVLVHGFIKKTQQTPKQDLELARKRMKEVRHG' A
#
# COMPACT_ATOMS: atom_id res chain seq x y z
N MET A 1 -9.03 14.80 1.44
CA MET A 1 -9.37 13.42 1.85
C MET A 1 -8.38 12.44 1.25
N PRO A 2 -8.00 11.39 1.97
CA PRO A 2 -7.16 10.35 1.39
C PRO A 2 -7.92 9.59 0.31
N LEU A 3 -7.19 9.19 -0.72
CA LEU A 3 -7.75 8.38 -1.80
C LEU A 3 -7.34 6.93 -1.59
N VAL A 4 -8.31 6.04 -1.66
CA VAL A 4 -8.07 4.61 -1.53
C VAL A 4 -8.30 3.97 -2.89
N ARG A 5 -7.37 3.14 -3.33
CA ARG A 5 -7.57 2.42 -4.58
C ARG A 5 -7.01 1.01 -4.49
N ASN A 6 -7.66 0.11 -5.22
CA ASN A 6 -7.22 -1.28 -5.31
C ASN A 6 -6.12 -1.39 -6.37
N LEU A 7 -4.97 -1.92 -6.00
CA LEU A 7 -3.84 -2.10 -6.91
C LEU A 7 -3.89 -3.45 -7.60
N GLU A 8 -4.26 -4.49 -6.84
CA GLU A 8 -4.42 -5.84 -7.35
C GLU A 8 -5.23 -6.62 -6.33
N PRO A 9 -5.70 -7.85 -6.64
CA PRO A 9 -6.53 -8.60 -5.70
C PRO A 9 -5.89 -8.70 -4.32
N GLY A 10 -6.58 -8.17 -3.33
CA GLY A 10 -6.14 -8.21 -1.93
C GLY A 10 -5.14 -7.14 -1.53
N LEU A 11 -4.71 -6.28 -2.44
CA LEU A 11 -3.74 -5.21 -2.13
C LEU A 11 -4.31 -3.84 -2.46
N TRP A 12 -4.28 -2.94 -1.48
CA TRP A 12 -4.87 -1.62 -1.55
C TRP A 12 -3.85 -0.54 -1.24
N GLU A 13 -4.09 0.66 -1.71
CA GLU A 13 -3.25 1.82 -1.48
C GLU A 13 -4.07 2.97 -0.95
N VAL A 14 -3.58 3.63 0.12
CA VAL A 14 -4.10 4.90 0.60
C VAL A 14 -3.10 5.98 0.22
N ARG A 15 -3.57 7.05 -0.40
CA ARG A 15 -2.74 8.21 -0.75
C ARG A 15 -3.10 9.38 0.15
N ILE A 16 -2.08 9.97 0.76
CA ILE A 16 -2.25 11.12 1.65
C ILE A 16 -1.37 12.25 1.14
N SER A 17 -1.99 13.39 0.81
CA SER A 17 -1.24 14.56 0.34
C SER A 17 -0.49 15.22 1.49
N LEU A 18 0.80 15.48 1.28
CA LEU A 18 1.66 16.17 2.21
C LEU A 18 2.21 17.42 1.53
N PRO A 19 2.68 18.43 2.31
CA PRO A 19 3.27 19.64 1.70
C PRO A 19 4.40 19.34 0.73
N ASP A 20 5.21 18.31 1.01
CA ASP A 20 6.39 17.99 0.22
C ASP A 20 6.26 16.72 -0.62
N GLY A 21 5.06 16.19 -0.79
CA GLY A 21 4.87 15.00 -1.60
C GLY A 21 3.61 14.24 -1.24
N LEU A 22 3.58 12.98 -1.66
CA LEU A 22 2.47 12.07 -1.37
C LEU A 22 2.95 10.92 -0.52
N ALA A 23 2.31 10.73 0.63
CA ALA A 23 2.52 9.52 1.40
C ALA A 23 1.61 8.44 0.83
N ARG A 24 2.16 7.25 0.64
CA ARG A 24 1.43 6.10 0.14
C ARG A 24 1.57 4.95 1.11
N VAL A 25 0.45 4.39 1.52
CA VAL A 25 0.44 3.27 2.46
C VAL A 25 -0.28 2.12 1.78
N LEU A 26 0.44 1.00 1.64
CA LEU A 26 -0.11 -0.21 1.03
C LEU A 26 -0.58 -1.14 2.13
N PHE A 27 -1.76 -1.72 1.95
CA PHE A 27 -2.34 -2.58 2.97
C PHE A 27 -3.11 -3.73 2.33
N THR A 28 -3.30 -4.78 3.13
CA THR A 28 -4.19 -5.89 2.78
C THR A 28 -5.21 -6.03 3.90
N THR A 29 -6.25 -6.81 3.65
CA THR A 29 -7.26 -7.08 4.66
C THR A 29 -7.30 -8.57 4.96
N ILE A 30 -7.45 -8.91 6.24
CA ILE A 30 -7.63 -10.27 6.70
C ILE A 30 -8.86 -10.27 7.60
N GLY A 31 -9.99 -10.75 7.06
CA GLY A 31 -11.26 -10.59 7.75
C GLY A 31 -11.56 -9.11 7.97
N PRO A 32 -11.91 -8.68 9.19
CA PRO A 32 -12.19 -7.27 9.48
C PRO A 32 -10.93 -6.45 9.79
N VAL A 33 -9.74 -7.04 9.69
CA VAL A 33 -8.49 -6.38 10.07
C VAL A 33 -7.77 -5.85 8.84
N MET A 34 -7.33 -4.58 8.90
CA MET A 34 -6.48 -3.96 7.89
C MET A 34 -5.03 -4.10 8.34
N VAL A 35 -4.19 -4.69 7.50
CA VAL A 35 -2.78 -4.90 7.81
C VAL A 35 -1.92 -4.08 6.88
N LEU A 36 -1.15 -3.15 7.45
CA LEU A 36 -0.23 -2.32 6.67
C LEU A 36 0.99 -3.15 6.29
N VAL A 37 1.30 -3.18 5.01
CA VAL A 37 2.42 -3.98 4.53
C VAL A 37 3.60 -3.15 4.04
N HIS A 38 3.37 -1.88 3.65
CA HIS A 38 4.45 -1.02 3.19
C HIS A 38 3.98 0.42 3.17
N GLY A 39 4.89 1.35 3.44
CA GLY A 39 4.61 2.78 3.37
C GLY A 39 5.81 3.53 2.82
N PHE A 40 5.56 4.55 2.02
CA PHE A 40 6.64 5.36 1.44
C PHE A 40 6.11 6.73 1.02
N ILE A 41 7.03 7.68 0.80
CA ILE A 41 6.70 9.01 0.33
C ILE A 41 7.30 9.19 -1.04
N LYS A 42 6.47 9.58 -2.01
CA LYS A 42 6.89 9.78 -3.39
C LYS A 42 6.32 11.06 -3.96
N LYS A 43 7.05 11.67 -4.90
CA LYS A 43 6.57 12.83 -5.62
C LYS A 43 5.89 12.44 -6.94
N THR A 44 6.03 11.18 -7.35
CA THR A 44 5.42 10.68 -8.58
C THR A 44 4.07 10.04 -8.32
N GLN A 45 3.26 9.94 -9.36
CA GLN A 45 1.91 9.39 -9.24
C GLN A 45 1.88 7.86 -9.27
N GLN A 46 2.89 7.24 -9.81
CA GLN A 46 2.91 5.80 -9.97
C GLN A 46 3.57 5.10 -8.78
N THR A 47 3.04 3.94 -8.41
CA THR A 47 3.65 3.09 -7.40
C THR A 47 4.86 2.39 -8.04
N PRO A 48 6.08 2.61 -7.53
CA PRO A 48 7.25 1.94 -8.08
C PRO A 48 7.13 0.43 -8.00
N LYS A 49 7.68 -0.23 -9.01
CA LYS A 49 7.61 -1.70 -9.08
C LYS A 49 8.24 -2.37 -7.87
N GLN A 50 9.37 -1.84 -7.39
CA GLN A 50 10.05 -2.39 -6.22
C GLN A 50 9.16 -2.36 -4.97
N ASP A 51 8.46 -1.24 -4.76
CA ASP A 51 7.57 -1.10 -3.62
C ASP A 51 6.38 -2.04 -3.73
N LEU A 52 5.86 -2.22 -4.94
CA LEU A 52 4.75 -3.12 -5.19
C LEU A 52 5.14 -4.57 -4.93
N GLU A 53 6.32 -4.98 -5.39
CA GLU A 53 6.83 -6.34 -5.17
C GLU A 53 7.05 -6.62 -3.70
N LEU A 54 7.61 -5.65 -2.97
CA LEU A 54 7.82 -5.77 -1.54
C LEU A 54 6.50 -5.92 -0.80
N ALA A 55 5.50 -5.13 -1.17
CA ALA A 55 4.18 -5.20 -0.58
C ALA A 55 3.54 -6.57 -0.82
N ARG A 56 3.67 -7.11 -2.04
CA ARG A 56 3.16 -8.43 -2.37
C ARG A 56 3.79 -9.51 -1.51
N LYS A 57 5.10 -9.45 -1.34
CA LYS A 57 5.84 -10.40 -0.52
C LYS A 57 5.34 -10.37 0.92
N ARG A 58 5.23 -9.18 1.48
CA ARG A 58 4.76 -9.00 2.85
C ARG A 58 3.32 -9.45 3.02
N MET A 59 2.48 -9.17 2.03
CA MET A 59 1.10 -9.61 2.04
C MET A 59 1.00 -11.14 2.11
N LYS A 60 1.81 -11.83 1.31
CA LYS A 60 1.84 -13.29 1.34
C LYS A 60 2.28 -13.83 2.68
N GLU A 61 3.31 -13.22 3.27
CA GLU A 61 3.81 -13.62 4.59
C GLU A 61 2.73 -13.49 5.66
N VAL A 62 1.99 -12.38 5.63
CA VAL A 62 0.92 -12.12 6.60
C VAL A 62 -0.24 -13.11 6.42
N ARG A 63 -0.61 -13.43 5.18
CA ARG A 63 -1.72 -14.32 4.89
C ARG A 63 -1.40 -15.79 5.15
N HIS A 64 -0.16 -16.17 5.00
CA HIS A 64 0.27 -17.58 5.17
C HIS A 64 0.97 -17.82 6.50
N GLY A 65 1.34 -16.78 7.17
CA GLY A 65 1.96 -16.88 8.47
C GLY A 65 0.95 -16.83 9.56
#